data_9ddd38f01612a46fa8a1f349ae68a331
#
_entry.id   9ddd38f01612a46fa8a1f349ae68a331
#
_cell.length_a   1.000
_cell.length_b   1.000
_cell.length_c   1.000
_cell.angle_alpha   90.00
_cell.angle_beta   90.00
_cell.angle_gamma   90.00
#
_symmetry.space_group_name_H-M   'P 1'
#
loop_
_entity.id
_entity.type
_entity.pdbx_description
1 polymer ?
#
loop_
_entity_poly.entity_id
_entity_poly.type
_entity_poly.pdbx_seq_one_letter_code
_entity_poly.pdbx_strand_id
1 'polypeptide(L)'
;VLEIPAMELIMPVYLGASDAHLAAGAAVLGNTSAPIGGDNTNCVIAGHRGWRGADYFRHIDRLAVGDSVTLTNLWGTLTYTVADIQIIQPHEVEKIKIQPNRDLLTLLTCHPYASGGRQRYVVYCEKLPTMSQSR
;
A
#
# COMPACT_ATOMS: atom_id res chain seq x y z
N VAL A 1 9.93 -3.97 -4.75
CA VAL A 1 9.37 -3.11 -5.79
C VAL A 1 7.86 -3.20 -5.78
N LEU A 2 7.21 -2.06 -5.79
CA LEU A 2 5.75 -1.95 -5.84
C LEU A 2 5.34 -1.55 -7.24
N GLU A 3 4.38 -2.28 -7.81
CA GLU A 3 3.87 -1.99 -9.14
C GLU A 3 2.36 -1.90 -9.12
N ILE A 4 1.82 -0.78 -9.59
CA ILE A 4 0.39 -0.50 -9.63
C ILE A 4 0.03 -0.01 -11.03
N PRO A 5 -0.39 -0.92 -11.94
CA PRO A 5 -0.64 -0.53 -13.34
C PRO A 5 -1.69 0.58 -13.50
N ALA A 6 -2.73 0.59 -12.69
CA ALA A 6 -3.77 1.61 -12.78
C ALA A 6 -3.26 3.02 -12.51
N MET A 7 -2.13 3.15 -11.81
CA MET A 7 -1.47 4.43 -11.55
C MET A 7 -0.25 4.63 -12.43
N GLU A 8 0.06 3.68 -13.30
CA GLU A 8 1.31 3.69 -14.07
C GLU A 8 2.52 3.85 -13.16
N LEU A 9 2.53 3.12 -12.04
CA LEU A 9 3.53 3.29 -11.00
C LEU A 9 4.38 2.05 -10.84
N ILE A 10 5.69 2.24 -10.81
CA ILE A 10 6.69 1.25 -10.42
C ILE A 10 7.68 1.99 -9.54
N MET A 11 7.85 1.54 -8.28
CA MET A 11 8.79 2.24 -7.39
C MET A 11 9.37 1.28 -6.36
N PRO A 12 10.56 1.61 -5.84
CA PRO A 12 11.16 0.82 -4.76
C PRO A 12 10.39 0.98 -3.46
N VAL A 13 10.49 -0.04 -2.61
CA VAL A 13 9.88 -0.04 -1.28
C VAL A 13 10.97 -0.30 -0.25
N TYR A 14 11.05 0.58 0.73
CA TYR A 14 12.04 0.49 1.81
C TYR A 14 11.38 0.06 3.10
N LEU A 15 12.15 -0.50 4.01
CA LEU A 15 11.66 -0.86 5.33
C LEU A 15 11.84 0.32 6.28
N GLY A 16 10.73 0.75 6.89
CA GLY A 16 10.73 1.91 7.78
C GLY A 16 10.49 3.21 7.03
N ALA A 17 9.53 3.99 7.53
CA ALA A 17 9.09 5.21 6.86
C ALA A 17 9.87 6.43 7.33
N SER A 18 11.19 6.40 7.14
CA SER A 18 12.04 7.57 7.39
C SER A 18 11.87 8.62 6.30
N ASP A 19 12.24 9.85 6.57
CA ASP A 19 12.18 10.91 5.57
C ASP A 19 13.02 10.56 4.34
N ALA A 20 14.19 9.96 4.55
CA ALA A 20 15.07 9.57 3.45
C ALA A 20 14.44 8.50 2.58
N HIS A 21 13.78 7.50 3.18
CA HIS A 21 13.11 6.45 2.44
C HIS A 21 11.93 7.00 1.65
N LEU A 22 11.12 7.85 2.27
CA LEU A 22 9.96 8.44 1.60
C LEU A 22 10.36 9.38 0.47
N ALA A 23 11.53 10.00 0.56
CA ALA A 23 12.05 10.83 -0.53
C ALA A 23 12.53 9.98 -1.70
N ALA A 24 12.87 8.70 -1.47
CA ALA A 24 13.40 7.81 -2.51
C ALA A 24 12.33 6.88 -3.11
N GLY A 25 11.22 6.66 -2.42
CA GLY A 25 10.17 5.76 -2.90
C GLY A 25 9.07 5.60 -1.88
N ALA A 26 8.49 4.40 -1.82
CA ALA A 26 7.52 4.03 -0.80
C ALA A 26 8.21 3.32 0.35
N ALA A 27 7.56 3.24 1.50
CA ALA A 27 8.17 2.64 2.67
C ALA A 27 7.15 1.87 3.51
N VAL A 28 7.57 0.71 4.05
CA VAL A 28 6.75 -0.08 4.97
C VAL A 28 6.81 0.59 6.34
N LEU A 29 5.65 0.81 6.94
CA LEU A 29 5.59 1.39 8.30
C LEU A 29 6.16 0.40 9.31
N GLY A 30 6.95 0.91 10.26
CA GLY A 30 7.76 0.07 11.15
C GLY A 30 6.99 -0.87 12.06
N ASN A 31 5.73 -0.56 12.38
CA ASN A 31 4.91 -1.37 13.27
C ASN A 31 3.92 -2.25 12.51
N THR A 32 4.13 -2.42 11.22
CA THR A 32 3.23 -3.25 10.40
C THR A 32 3.96 -4.50 9.92
N SER A 33 3.22 -5.38 9.25
CA SER A 33 3.77 -6.64 8.78
C SER A 33 4.83 -6.44 7.70
N ALA A 34 5.77 -7.37 7.60
CA ALA A 34 6.80 -7.33 6.56
C ALA A 34 6.18 -7.61 5.18
N PRO A 35 6.85 -7.18 4.10
CA PRO A 35 6.30 -7.32 2.73
C PRO A 35 6.55 -8.72 2.15
N ILE A 36 6.14 -9.74 2.88
CA ILE A 36 6.32 -11.15 2.49
C ILE A 36 5.01 -11.93 2.43
N GLY A 37 3.90 -11.29 2.74
CA GLY A 37 2.58 -11.92 2.69
C GLY A 37 2.35 -12.90 3.83
N GLY A 38 1.23 -13.60 3.78
CA GLY A 38 0.82 -14.62 4.74
C GLY A 38 -0.44 -14.25 5.50
N ASP A 39 -1.12 -15.26 6.06
CA ASP A 39 -2.30 -15.03 6.86
C ASP A 39 -1.96 -14.21 8.11
N ASN A 40 -2.94 -13.44 8.57
CA ASN A 40 -2.79 -12.57 9.75
C ASN A 40 -1.70 -11.51 9.55
N THR A 41 -1.56 -11.00 8.33
CA THR A 41 -0.62 -9.92 8.04
C THR A 41 -1.31 -8.73 7.42
N ASN A 42 -0.77 -7.54 7.69
CA ASN A 42 -1.15 -6.32 6.99
C ASN A 42 0.11 -5.47 6.85
N CYS A 43 0.73 -5.55 5.68
CA CYS A 43 1.88 -4.73 5.35
C CYS A 43 1.37 -3.36 4.91
N VAL A 44 1.68 -2.31 5.67
CA VAL A 44 1.23 -0.96 5.35
C VAL A 44 2.38 -0.22 4.66
N ILE A 45 2.14 0.20 3.43
CA ILE A 45 3.12 0.92 2.62
C ILE A 45 2.66 2.35 2.45
N ALA A 46 3.48 3.29 2.93
CA ALA A 46 3.23 4.71 2.83
C ALA A 46 4.03 5.32 1.67
N GLY A 47 3.47 6.36 1.06
CA GLY A 47 4.14 7.11 0.02
C GLY A 47 3.64 8.55 0.00
N HIS A 48 4.47 9.46 -0.50
CA HIS A 48 4.07 10.85 -0.67
C HIS A 48 2.95 10.97 -1.70
N ARG A 49 2.03 11.90 -1.48
CA ARG A 49 0.99 12.24 -2.46
C ARG A 49 1.55 13.29 -3.43
N GLY A 50 2.65 12.94 -4.14
CA GLY A 50 3.45 13.86 -4.93
C GLY A 50 4.58 14.46 -4.10
N TRP A 51 5.76 14.58 -4.69
CA TRP A 51 6.95 15.07 -3.98
C TRP A 51 7.93 15.66 -4.98
N ARG A 52 8.21 16.96 -4.85
CA ARG A 52 9.23 17.67 -5.64
C ARG A 52 9.12 17.36 -7.14
N GLY A 53 7.90 17.42 -7.67
CA GLY A 53 7.66 17.22 -9.10
C GLY A 53 7.48 15.77 -9.54
N ALA A 54 7.70 14.81 -8.66
CA ALA A 54 7.44 13.40 -8.93
C ALA A 54 6.07 13.00 -8.40
N ASP A 55 5.43 12.06 -9.08
CA ASP A 55 4.03 11.73 -8.77
C ASP A 55 3.88 10.85 -7.52
N TYR A 56 4.78 9.88 -7.30
CA TYR A 56 4.66 8.93 -6.19
C TYR A 56 3.22 8.39 -6.11
N PHE A 57 2.49 8.60 -4.99
CA PHE A 57 1.11 8.16 -4.83
C PHE A 57 0.09 9.24 -5.20
N ARG A 58 0.49 10.24 -5.98
CA ARG A 58 -0.39 11.35 -6.35
C ARG A 58 -1.71 10.86 -6.95
N HIS A 59 -1.64 9.85 -7.81
CA HIS A 59 -2.79 9.35 -8.56
C HIS A 59 -3.45 8.13 -7.91
N ILE A 60 -3.29 7.96 -6.59
CA ILE A 60 -3.87 6.84 -5.87
C ILE A 60 -5.39 6.77 -6.02
N ASP A 61 -6.03 7.90 -6.29
CA ASP A 61 -7.47 7.97 -6.50
C ASP A 61 -7.92 7.37 -7.84
N ARG A 62 -6.98 6.97 -8.70
CA ARG A 62 -7.30 6.19 -9.91
C ARG A 62 -7.61 4.74 -9.59
N LEU A 63 -7.18 4.24 -8.42
CA LEU A 63 -7.44 2.86 -8.05
C LEU A 63 -8.92 2.63 -7.77
N ALA A 64 -9.42 1.46 -8.19
CA ALA A 64 -10.77 1.02 -7.93
C ALA A 64 -10.74 -0.40 -7.41
N VAL A 65 -11.79 -0.81 -6.69
CA VAL A 65 -11.93 -2.19 -6.23
C VAL A 65 -11.79 -3.13 -7.42
N GLY A 66 -10.94 -4.14 -7.28
CA GLY A 66 -10.63 -5.10 -8.34
C GLY A 66 -9.32 -4.85 -9.06
N ASP A 67 -8.71 -3.68 -8.89
CA ASP A 67 -7.43 -3.39 -9.52
C ASP A 67 -6.30 -4.18 -8.85
N SER A 68 -5.23 -4.44 -9.60
CA SER A 68 -4.10 -5.22 -9.12
C SER A 68 -3.00 -4.34 -8.55
N VAL A 69 -2.40 -4.84 -7.46
CA VAL A 69 -1.21 -4.25 -6.84
C VAL A 69 -0.21 -5.37 -6.64
N THR A 70 0.98 -5.22 -7.20
CA THR A 70 2.00 -6.26 -7.17
C THR A 70 3.21 -5.82 -6.37
N LEU A 71 3.67 -6.70 -5.49
CA LEU A 71 4.81 -6.45 -4.62
C LEU A 71 5.86 -7.54 -4.90
N THR A 72 7.03 -7.13 -5.37
CA THR A 72 8.13 -8.05 -5.66
C THR A 72 9.19 -7.95 -4.57
N ASN A 73 9.56 -9.09 -4.00
CA ASN A 73 10.62 -9.19 -3.00
C ASN A 73 11.68 -10.19 -3.48
N LEU A 74 12.60 -10.58 -2.59
CA LEU A 74 13.71 -11.47 -2.94
C LEU A 74 13.26 -12.88 -3.29
N TRP A 75 12.06 -13.27 -2.86
CA TRP A 75 11.57 -14.66 -3.05
C TRP A 75 10.55 -14.77 -4.16
N GLY A 76 10.07 -13.66 -4.71
CA GLY A 76 9.10 -13.72 -5.79
C GLY A 76 8.15 -12.55 -5.79
N THR A 77 7.01 -12.75 -6.41
CA THR A 77 6.02 -11.71 -6.64
C THR A 77 4.73 -12.06 -5.93
N LEU A 78 4.19 -11.08 -5.18
CA LEU A 78 2.89 -11.19 -4.52
C LEU A 78 1.91 -10.25 -5.22
N THR A 79 0.77 -10.79 -5.64
CA THR A 79 -0.25 -9.98 -6.30
C THR A 79 -1.47 -9.85 -5.38
N TYR A 80 -1.83 -8.61 -5.11
CA TYR A 80 -2.97 -8.26 -4.28
C TYR A 80 -4.03 -7.61 -5.16
N THR A 81 -5.28 -7.65 -4.69
CA THR A 81 -6.40 -7.02 -5.37
C THR A 81 -7.00 -5.98 -4.44
N VAL A 82 -7.29 -4.80 -4.96
CA VAL A 82 -7.92 -3.75 -4.17
C VAL A 82 -9.31 -4.24 -3.72
N ALA A 83 -9.52 -4.24 -2.41
CA ALA A 83 -10.74 -4.74 -1.79
C ALA A 83 -11.62 -3.61 -1.24
N ASP A 84 -11.01 -2.51 -0.78
CA ASP A 84 -11.75 -1.40 -0.20
C ASP A 84 -10.91 -0.13 -0.24
N ILE A 85 -11.56 1.02 -0.23
CA ILE A 85 -10.91 2.33 -0.24
C ILE A 85 -11.61 3.20 0.78
N GLN A 86 -10.83 3.85 1.66
CA GLN A 86 -11.38 4.73 2.69
C GLN A 86 -10.53 5.99 2.85
N ILE A 87 -11.18 7.05 3.32
CA ILE A 87 -10.49 8.27 3.76
C ILE A 87 -10.65 8.32 5.27
N ILE A 88 -9.52 8.36 6.00
CA ILE A 88 -9.53 8.32 7.45
C ILE A 88 -8.79 9.50 8.04
N GLN A 89 -9.01 9.75 9.33
CA GLN A 89 -8.24 10.74 10.07
C GLN A 89 -6.87 10.17 10.43
N PRO A 90 -5.85 11.02 10.59
CA PRO A 90 -4.49 10.51 10.88
C PRO A 90 -4.41 9.64 12.14
N HIS A 91 -5.32 9.80 13.09
CA HIS A 91 -5.28 9.06 14.35
C HIS A 91 -6.09 7.77 14.35
N GLU A 92 -6.77 7.43 13.24
CA GLU A 92 -7.64 6.24 13.19
C GLU A 92 -6.84 4.97 12.87
N VAL A 93 -5.88 4.65 13.74
CA VAL A 93 -4.91 3.56 13.49
C VAL A 93 -5.56 2.18 13.43
N GLU A 94 -6.70 1.98 14.06
CA GLU A 94 -7.38 0.70 14.01
C GLU A 94 -7.89 0.35 12.62
N LYS A 95 -7.95 1.33 11.73
CA LYS A 95 -8.36 1.10 10.35
C LYS A 95 -7.28 0.38 9.53
N ILE A 96 -6.05 0.28 10.03
CA ILE A 96 -4.94 -0.33 9.30
C ILE A 96 -4.30 -1.48 10.08
N LYS A 97 -5.02 -2.09 11.02
CA LYS A 97 -4.51 -3.20 11.82
C LYS A 97 -4.61 -4.53 11.08
N ILE A 98 -3.86 -5.51 11.58
CA ILE A 98 -3.95 -6.89 11.13
C ILE A 98 -5.38 -7.40 11.38
N GLN A 99 -5.91 -8.16 10.41
CA GLN A 99 -7.20 -8.81 10.56
C GLN A 99 -7.03 -10.32 10.49
N PRO A 100 -7.70 -11.09 11.37
CA PRO A 100 -7.53 -12.53 11.40
C PRO A 100 -7.83 -13.18 10.06
N ASN A 101 -7.02 -14.14 9.68
CA ASN A 101 -7.19 -14.96 8.47
C ASN A 101 -7.15 -14.17 7.17
N ARG A 102 -6.56 -12.97 7.19
CA ARG A 102 -6.44 -12.16 5.99
C ARG A 102 -4.98 -11.84 5.70
N ASP A 103 -4.67 -11.80 4.42
CA ASP A 103 -3.36 -11.41 3.90
C ASP A 103 -3.55 -10.05 3.23
N LEU A 104 -3.17 -8.97 3.92
CA LEU A 104 -3.48 -7.61 3.52
C LEU A 104 -2.24 -6.83 3.16
N LEU A 105 -2.40 -5.97 2.18
CA LEU A 105 -1.46 -4.91 1.83
C LEU A 105 -2.25 -3.61 1.82
N THR A 106 -1.83 -2.64 2.60
CA THR A 106 -2.52 -1.36 2.69
C THR A 106 -1.64 -0.25 2.15
N LEU A 107 -2.17 0.53 1.24
CA LEU A 107 -1.47 1.70 0.71
C LEU A 107 -2.01 2.93 1.43
N LEU A 108 -1.09 3.80 1.87
CA LEU A 108 -1.43 4.95 2.71
C LEU A 108 -0.75 6.21 2.17
N THR A 109 -1.51 7.27 1.99
CA THR A 109 -0.94 8.56 1.61
C THR A 109 -1.82 9.70 2.13
N CYS A 110 -1.37 10.93 1.94
CA CYS A 110 -2.11 12.11 2.39
C CYS A 110 -3.32 12.38 1.52
N HIS A 111 -4.34 13.01 2.09
CA HIS A 111 -5.56 13.39 1.41
C HIS A 111 -6.11 14.69 2.01
N PRO A 112 -6.67 15.61 1.22
CA PRO A 112 -6.62 15.63 -0.24
C PRO A 112 -5.20 15.91 -0.76
N TYR A 113 -4.99 15.77 -2.07
CA TYR A 113 -3.72 16.12 -2.70
C TYR A 113 -3.37 17.57 -2.36
N ALA A 114 -2.09 17.78 -2.01
CA ALA A 114 -1.55 19.09 -1.65
C ALA A 114 -2.22 19.74 -0.42
N SER A 115 -2.81 18.93 0.47
CA SER A 115 -3.51 19.45 1.66
C SER A 115 -2.63 19.62 2.89
N GLY A 116 -1.38 19.14 2.84
CA GLY A 116 -0.53 19.09 4.02
C GLY A 116 -0.87 17.96 4.96
N GLY A 117 -1.68 17.01 4.53
CA GLY A 117 -1.94 15.80 5.31
C GLY A 117 -3.07 15.90 6.31
N ARG A 118 -4.13 16.64 5.98
CA ARG A 118 -5.29 16.75 6.87
C ARG A 118 -5.98 15.43 7.11
N GLN A 119 -5.98 14.56 6.10
CA GLN A 119 -6.57 13.23 6.16
C GLN A 119 -5.64 12.23 5.51
N ARG A 120 -6.02 10.94 5.53
CA ARG A 120 -5.26 9.89 4.87
C ARG A 120 -6.16 9.16 3.88
N TYR A 121 -5.63 8.91 2.69
CA TYR A 121 -6.26 8.07 1.68
C TYR A 121 -5.71 6.67 1.86
N VAL A 122 -6.59 5.69 2.05
CA VAL A 122 -6.20 4.32 2.39
C VAL A 122 -6.82 3.37 1.39
N VAL A 123 -5.98 2.55 0.78
CA VAL A 123 -6.41 1.51 -0.16
C VAL A 123 -6.08 0.16 0.46
N TYR A 124 -7.10 -0.62 0.77
CA TYR A 124 -6.96 -1.96 1.34
C TYR A 124 -6.92 -2.98 0.23
N CYS A 125 -5.85 -3.75 0.17
CA CYS A 125 -5.68 -4.79 -0.83
C CYS A 125 -5.56 -6.14 -0.14
N GLU A 126 -6.07 -7.18 -0.77
CA GLU A 126 -6.07 -8.52 -0.21
C GLU A 126 -5.52 -9.51 -1.23
N LYS A 127 -4.66 -10.40 -0.74
CA LYS A 127 -4.16 -11.51 -1.53
C LYS A 127 -5.08 -12.69 -1.26
N LEU A 128 -5.83 -13.07 -2.26
CA LEU A 128 -6.77 -14.18 -2.11
C LEU A 128 -6.02 -15.50 -2.13
N PRO A 129 -6.59 -16.55 -1.51
CA PRO A 129 -5.98 -17.88 -1.57
C PRO A 129 -5.77 -18.32 -3.00
N THR A 130 -4.71 -19.08 -3.22
CA THR A 130 -4.34 -19.55 -4.55
C THR A 130 -5.08 -20.83 -4.92
N MET A 131 -6.30 -20.97 -4.45
CA MET A 131 -7.13 -22.15 -4.71
C MET A 131 -7.26 -22.45 -6.18
N SER A 132 -7.37 -21.40 -6.98
CA SER A 132 -7.50 -21.56 -8.41
C SER A 132 -6.31 -22.27 -9.04
N GLN A 133 -5.22 -22.35 -8.34
CA GLN A 133 -4.01 -23.01 -8.86
C GLN A 133 -3.95 -24.46 -8.51
N SER A 134 -4.76 -24.88 -7.60
CA SER A 134 -4.72 -26.25 -7.14
C SER A 134 -5.52 -27.16 -8.06
N ARG A 135 -5.99 -26.56 -9.07
CA ARG A 135 -6.76 -27.34 -9.93
C ARG A 135 -6.36 -27.49 -11.14
#